data_6ada11f210fb2b240bec7f95ed96662c
#
_entry.id   6ada11f210fb2b240bec7f95ed96662c
#
_cell.length_a   1.000
_cell.length_b   1.000
_cell.length_c   1.000
_cell.angle_alpha   90.00
_cell.angle_beta   90.00
_cell.angle_gamma   90.00
#
_symmetry.space_group_name_H-M   'P 1'
#
loop_
_entity.id
_entity.type
_entity.pdbx_description
1 polymer ?
#
loop_
_entity_poly.entity_id
_entity_poly.type
_entity_poly.pdbx_seq_one_letter_code
_entity_poly.pdbx_strand_id
1 'polypeptide(L)'
;MDSTIERSQTHATFVIDRDYPAPIERVWNALSDNDSRQQWFSAGEVFTVSDQSHDFSVGGHGVEEGQWHGGPRSRFHSTYTDIVELERIVFTYDMWVD
;
A
#
# COMPACT_ATOMS: atom_id res chain seq x y z
N MET A 1 -18.60 -14.32 -31.92
CA MET A 1 -18.96 -14.01 -30.96
C MET A 1 -18.34 -13.18 -30.23
N ASP A 2 -18.75 -12.50 -29.72
CA ASP A 2 -18.08 -11.63 -29.11
C ASP A 2 -17.86 -11.97 -27.79
N SER A 3 -16.77 -11.83 -27.40
CA SER A 3 -16.51 -11.93 -26.08
C SER A 3 -16.93 -10.73 -25.45
N THR A 4 -17.96 -10.82 -24.80
CA THR A 4 -18.40 -9.75 -24.00
C THR A 4 -17.68 -9.74 -22.72
N ILE A 5 -16.55 -9.14 -22.67
CA ILE A 5 -15.98 -8.75 -21.41
C ILE A 5 -16.55 -7.40 -21.06
N GLU A 6 -17.48 -7.42 -20.14
CA GLU A 6 -17.98 -6.16 -19.62
C GLU A 6 -16.94 -5.56 -18.68
N ARG A 7 -16.54 -4.36 -18.99
CA ARG A 7 -15.69 -3.58 -18.09
C ARG A 7 -16.51 -2.48 -17.47
N SER A 8 -16.46 -2.44 -16.15
CA SER A 8 -17.13 -1.39 -15.39
C SER A 8 -16.08 -0.59 -14.64
N GLN A 9 -16.16 0.71 -14.74
CA GLN A 9 -15.33 1.61 -13.97
C GLN A 9 -16.21 2.54 -13.15
N THR A 10 -15.90 2.64 -11.87
CA THR A 10 -16.58 3.55 -10.98
C THR A 10 -15.54 4.44 -10.33
N HIS A 11 -15.76 5.75 -10.39
CA HIS A 11 -14.90 6.71 -9.72
C HIS A 11 -15.57 7.18 -8.44
N ALA A 12 -14.84 7.15 -7.36
CA ALA A 12 -15.32 7.62 -6.07
C ALA A 12 -14.19 8.33 -5.33
N THR A 13 -14.56 9.33 -4.55
CA THR A 13 -13.63 10.03 -3.68
C THR A 13 -14.19 10.02 -2.27
N PHE A 14 -13.34 9.76 -1.29
CA PHE A 14 -13.73 9.85 0.11
C PHE A 14 -12.58 10.41 0.91
N VAL A 15 -12.91 10.96 2.10
CA VAL A 15 -11.92 11.51 3.02
C VAL A 15 -12.10 10.81 4.35
N ILE A 16 -10.97 10.40 4.93
CA ILE A 16 -10.94 9.85 6.28
C ILE A 16 -10.04 10.74 7.11
N ASP A 17 -10.60 11.32 8.19
CA ASP A 17 -9.84 12.10 9.13
C ASP A 17 -9.63 11.29 10.40
N ARG A 18 -8.38 11.22 10.84
CA ARG A 18 -8.03 10.52 12.09
C ARG A 18 -6.98 11.29 12.84
N ASP A 19 -7.18 11.38 14.17
CA ASP A 19 -6.18 11.94 15.05
C ASP A 19 -5.42 10.80 15.72
N TYR A 20 -4.10 10.89 15.74
CA TYR A 20 -3.26 9.90 16.39
C TYR A 20 -2.60 10.51 17.61
N PRO A 21 -2.60 9.82 18.76
CA PRO A 21 -1.94 10.31 19.98
C PRO A 21 -0.43 10.06 19.91
N ALA A 22 0.21 10.59 18.89
CA ALA A 22 1.64 10.41 18.64
C ALA A 22 2.18 11.64 17.89
N PRO A 23 3.46 11.98 18.08
CA PRO A 23 4.08 13.06 17.32
C PRO A 23 4.09 12.76 15.83
N ILE A 24 4.02 13.80 15.01
CA ILE A 24 4.00 13.66 13.56
C ILE A 24 5.25 12.93 13.03
N GLU A 25 6.39 13.11 13.69
CA GLU A 25 7.64 12.43 13.30
C GLU A 25 7.52 10.91 13.42
N ARG A 26 6.81 10.43 14.43
CA ARG A 26 6.60 8.99 14.61
C ARG A 26 5.68 8.43 13.54
N VAL A 27 4.62 9.16 13.22
CA VAL A 27 3.69 8.74 12.15
C VAL A 27 4.42 8.74 10.80
N TRP A 28 5.20 9.78 10.54
CA TRP A 28 5.99 9.86 9.32
C TRP A 28 6.97 8.71 9.20
N ASN A 29 7.69 8.41 10.28
CA ASN A 29 8.67 7.31 10.29
C ASN A 29 8.00 5.96 10.01
N ALA A 30 6.81 5.73 10.56
CA ALA A 30 6.08 4.49 10.33
C ALA A 30 5.71 4.29 8.86
N LEU A 31 5.52 5.38 8.11
CA LEU A 31 5.12 5.34 6.71
C LEU A 31 6.30 5.38 5.75
N SER A 32 7.40 6.00 6.15
CA SER A 32 8.55 6.25 5.26
C SER A 32 9.69 5.26 5.46
N ASP A 33 9.88 4.76 6.67
CA ASP A 33 10.98 3.85 6.95
C ASP A 33 10.61 2.42 6.58
N ASN A 34 11.45 1.77 5.78
CA ASN A 34 11.13 0.43 5.27
C ASN A 34 11.03 -0.61 6.38
N ASP A 35 11.91 -0.56 7.37
CA ASP A 35 11.88 -1.51 8.48
C ASP A 35 10.61 -1.32 9.32
N SER A 36 10.22 -0.07 9.56
CA SER A 36 8.98 0.23 10.28
C SER A 36 7.75 -0.24 9.51
N ARG A 37 7.74 -0.03 8.19
CA ARG A 37 6.64 -0.50 7.33
C ARG A 37 6.49 -2.02 7.39
N GLN A 38 7.59 -2.74 7.40
CA GLN A 38 7.55 -4.20 7.48
C GLN A 38 6.89 -4.69 8.77
N GLN A 39 7.09 -3.98 9.86
CA GLN A 39 6.52 -4.37 11.15
C GLN A 39 5.00 -4.32 11.18
N TRP A 40 4.40 -3.28 10.59
CA TRP A 40 2.94 -3.17 10.61
C TRP A 40 2.27 -3.73 9.36
N PHE A 41 2.99 -3.91 8.26
CA PHE A 41 2.43 -4.47 7.05
C PHE A 41 2.34 -5.98 7.10
N SER A 42 3.20 -6.62 7.86
CA SER A 42 3.18 -8.06 8.03
C SER A 42 2.08 -8.42 9.01
N ALA A 43 1.10 -9.19 8.58
CA ALA A 43 -0.02 -9.59 9.42
C ALA A 43 0.29 -10.84 10.26
N GLY A 44 1.54 -11.07 10.59
CA GLY A 44 1.96 -12.17 11.45
C GLY A 44 1.72 -13.53 10.83
N GLU A 45 1.13 -14.44 11.60
CA GLU A 45 0.99 -15.83 11.20
C GLU A 45 -0.05 -16.09 10.13
N VAL A 46 -0.94 -15.12 9.85
CA VAL A 46 -2.04 -15.31 8.91
C VAL A 46 -1.67 -14.92 7.48
N PHE A 47 -0.54 -14.24 7.30
CA PHE A 47 -0.13 -13.74 6.00
C PHE A 47 1.38 -13.96 5.81
N THR A 48 1.76 -14.60 4.72
CA THR A 48 3.16 -14.84 4.39
C THR A 48 3.58 -13.89 3.29
N VAL A 49 4.58 -13.06 3.56
CA VAL A 49 5.13 -12.13 2.59
C VAL A 49 6.07 -12.88 1.67
N SER A 50 5.83 -12.80 0.35
CA SER A 50 6.67 -13.43 -0.66
C SER A 50 7.62 -12.45 -1.33
N ASP A 51 7.25 -11.17 -1.41
CA ASP A 51 8.10 -10.13 -1.98
C ASP A 51 7.75 -8.81 -1.34
N GLN A 52 8.76 -8.03 -0.98
CA GLN A 52 8.57 -6.70 -0.44
C GLN A 52 9.76 -5.83 -0.80
N SER A 53 9.48 -4.69 -1.40
CA SER A 53 10.48 -3.66 -1.64
C SER A 53 9.81 -2.30 -1.54
N HIS A 54 10.57 -1.28 -1.21
CA HIS A 54 10.01 0.04 -0.99
C HIS A 54 11.07 1.10 -1.24
N ASP A 55 10.86 1.90 -2.28
CA ASP A 55 11.67 3.06 -2.58
C ASP A 55 10.86 4.32 -2.27
N PHE A 56 11.10 4.92 -1.10
CA PHE A 56 10.35 6.07 -0.65
C PHE A 56 10.95 7.36 -1.22
N SER A 57 10.67 7.60 -2.49
CA SER A 57 11.06 8.81 -3.19
C SER A 57 10.03 9.11 -4.27
N VAL A 58 9.96 10.35 -4.74
CA VAL A 58 9.06 10.71 -5.83
C VAL A 58 9.48 9.94 -7.08
N GLY A 59 8.55 9.22 -7.68
CA GLY A 59 8.81 8.29 -8.79
C GLY A 59 9.22 6.90 -8.33
N GLY A 60 9.43 6.70 -7.03
CA GLY A 60 9.81 5.40 -6.48
C GLY A 60 8.63 4.45 -6.39
N HIS A 61 8.92 3.15 -6.39
CA HIS A 61 7.91 2.10 -6.37
C HIS A 61 7.93 1.32 -5.07
N GLY A 62 6.75 0.88 -4.65
CA GLY A 62 6.60 -0.07 -3.56
C GLY A 62 5.97 -1.35 -4.06
N VAL A 63 6.43 -2.49 -3.54
CA VAL A 63 5.88 -3.80 -3.85
C VAL A 63 5.64 -4.54 -2.54
N GLU A 64 4.42 -4.99 -2.32
CA GLU A 64 4.07 -5.87 -1.22
C GLU A 64 3.25 -7.03 -1.78
N GLU A 65 3.84 -8.23 -1.79
CA GLU A 65 3.18 -9.42 -2.30
C GLU A 65 3.22 -10.50 -1.24
N GLY A 66 2.15 -11.24 -1.14
CA GLY A 66 2.06 -12.32 -0.16
C GLY A 66 0.80 -13.15 -0.33
N GLN A 67 0.61 -14.06 0.61
CA GLN A 67 -0.53 -14.97 0.59
C GLN A 67 -1.10 -15.13 1.99
N TRP A 68 -2.41 -15.06 2.09
CA TRP A 68 -3.12 -15.41 3.31
C TRP A 68 -3.11 -16.92 3.48
N HIS A 69 -2.93 -17.39 4.70
CA HIS A 69 -2.91 -18.82 4.96
C HIS A 69 -4.28 -19.43 4.59
N GLY A 70 -4.23 -20.41 3.67
CA GLY A 70 -5.46 -21.04 3.17
C GLY A 70 -6.32 -20.16 2.31
N GLY A 71 -5.80 -19.04 1.87
CA GLY A 71 -6.56 -18.04 1.13
C GLY A 71 -5.84 -17.53 -0.10
N PRO A 72 -6.32 -16.39 -0.64
CA PRO A 72 -5.80 -15.84 -1.87
C PRO A 72 -4.43 -15.22 -1.72
N ARG A 73 -3.75 -15.06 -2.86
CA ARG A 73 -2.55 -14.22 -2.94
C ARG A 73 -2.95 -12.78 -3.15
N SER A 74 -2.15 -11.89 -2.62
CA SER A 74 -2.33 -10.45 -2.76
C SER A 74 -1.07 -9.82 -3.33
N ARG A 75 -1.23 -8.94 -4.29
CA ARG A 75 -0.13 -8.13 -4.86
C ARG A 75 -0.55 -6.67 -4.81
N PHE A 76 0.29 -5.87 -4.19
CA PHE A 76 0.07 -4.43 -4.06
C PHE A 76 1.30 -3.72 -4.62
N HIS A 77 1.11 -2.94 -5.67
CA HIS A 77 2.18 -2.18 -6.32
C HIS A 77 1.83 -0.70 -6.29
N SER A 78 2.73 0.10 -5.78
CA SER A 78 2.51 1.54 -5.63
C SER A 78 3.59 2.36 -6.31
N THR A 79 3.24 3.61 -6.61
CA THR A 79 4.17 4.60 -7.14
C THR A 79 3.93 5.91 -6.40
N TYR A 80 4.98 6.49 -5.82
CA TYR A 80 4.88 7.77 -5.14
C TYR A 80 4.92 8.90 -6.16
N THR A 81 3.94 9.79 -6.07
CA THR A 81 3.84 10.94 -6.99
C THR A 81 4.21 12.25 -6.31
N ASP A 82 4.06 12.35 -4.98
CA ASP A 82 4.43 13.54 -4.24
C ASP A 82 4.77 13.17 -2.80
N ILE A 83 5.87 13.71 -2.29
CA ILE A 83 6.31 13.50 -0.91
C ILE A 83 6.79 14.85 -0.39
N VAL A 84 6.13 15.35 0.66
CA VAL A 84 6.56 16.54 1.38
C VAL A 84 6.77 16.12 2.83
N GLU A 85 8.02 16.17 3.28
CA GLU A 85 8.38 15.66 4.59
C GLU A 85 7.51 16.22 5.71
N LEU A 86 7.01 15.33 6.57
CA LEU A 86 6.13 15.65 7.71
C LEU A 86 4.80 16.29 7.32
N GLU A 87 4.44 16.32 6.05
CA GLU A 87 3.21 16.97 5.60
C GLU A 87 2.33 16.08 4.73
N ARG A 88 2.90 15.47 3.69
CA ARG A 88 2.04 14.85 2.68
C ARG A 88 2.75 13.73 1.94
N ILE A 89 2.03 12.65 1.74
CA ILE A 89 2.45 11.55 0.85
C ILE A 89 1.30 11.30 -0.11
N VAL A 90 1.58 11.33 -1.40
CA VAL A 90 0.61 11.01 -2.44
C VAL A 90 1.16 9.86 -3.27
N PHE A 91 0.35 8.84 -3.45
CA PHE A 91 0.74 7.69 -4.27
C PHE A 91 -0.46 7.09 -4.98
N THR A 92 -0.19 6.40 -6.06
CA THR A 92 -1.16 5.57 -6.76
C THR A 92 -0.80 4.12 -6.51
N TYR A 93 -1.77 3.22 -6.59
CA TYR A 93 -1.48 1.80 -6.45
C TYR A 93 -2.44 0.96 -7.27
N ASP A 94 -1.96 -0.23 -7.61
CA ASP A 94 -2.77 -1.29 -8.16
C ASP A 94 -2.72 -2.46 -7.19
N MET A 95 -3.85 -3.14 -7.04
CA MET A 95 -3.96 -4.28 -6.14
C MET A 95 -4.65 -5.43 -6.86
N TRP A 96 -4.04 -6.62 -6.74
CA TRP A 96 -4.60 -7.84 -7.30
C TRP A 96 -4.78 -8.85 -6.18
N VAL A 97 -5.90 -9.56 -6.23
CA VAL A 97 -6.22 -10.64 -5.28
C VAL A 97 -6.66 -11.85 -6.10
N ASP A 98 -5.93 -12.95 -5.95
CA ASP A 98 -6.23 -14.18 -6.68
C ASP A 98 -6.87 -15.24 -5.78
#